data_731c22ab7ac5db804071badf92502ce6
#
_entry.id   731c22ab7ac5db804071badf92502ce6
#
_cell.length_a   1.000
_cell.length_b   1.000
_cell.length_c   1.000
_cell.angle_alpha   90.00
_cell.angle_beta   90.00
_cell.angle_gamma   90.00
#
_symmetry.space_group_name_H-M   'P 1'
#
loop_
_entity.id
_entity.type
_entity.pdbx_description
1 polymer ?
#
loop_
_entity_poly.entity_id
_entity_poly.type
_entity_poly.pdbx_seq_one_letter_code
_entity_poly.pdbx_strand_id
1 'polypeptide(L)'
;MKKALFILSLIFHITTSTAQTISYDEYMERVLKNNIALTAKRMDIEIADAAVTGSKVYNDPNIALTAKRMDIEIADAAVTGSQVYNDPSIALTYTNNEDWSKGLGQGIELELSRTFTFGVRRSRIDLTESERTQTVALLKEYMRNFRADATIAFLEHLRARMLHEEATEIYKDLTEVANNDSMRYVRGDIAQSDWLESRMAQGIAKNAMLATEAALHNTAIKLGYYMGDIEGAELLSGTGTLEISNQAADLAHYTTTALEQRADLVVALCNADIAVAAQKFNKAQRRPELDVVLGATYNIADPNFTTIKAGVAMPLKFSNLNKGARLMDELLVKQADVEIEEARLMVTADVMQAYNNFKYADKQSETFSSEMLNDMQQVVESKRKAYEMGEIPFLDYLIVQRNESEMRGEYINALFGKAVAWVELQRSVGIELKFITGE
;
A
#
# COMPACT_ATOMS: atom_id res chain seq x y z
N MET A 1 -8.27 -58.87 27.93
CA MET A 1 -7.73 -57.84 28.80
C MET A 1 -6.28 -57.53 28.35
N LYS A 2 -6.08 -56.58 27.50
CA LYS A 2 -4.72 -56.04 27.20
C LYS A 2 -4.90 -54.52 27.13
N LYS A 3 -4.44 -53.84 28.19
CA LYS A 3 -4.33 -52.36 28.24
C LYS A 3 -3.14 -51.97 27.38
N ALA A 4 -3.37 -51.34 26.26
CA ALA A 4 -2.34 -50.70 25.47
C ALA A 4 -2.04 -49.32 26.10
N LEU A 5 -0.87 -49.17 26.61
CA LEU A 5 -0.28 -47.97 27.16
C LEU A 5 0.10 -47.05 25.96
N PHE A 6 -0.66 -45.97 25.76
CA PHE A 6 -0.32 -44.95 24.78
C PHE A 6 0.67 -43.98 25.46
N ILE A 7 1.94 -44.21 25.26
CA ILE A 7 2.99 -43.26 25.66
C ILE A 7 2.98 -42.14 24.64
N LEU A 8 2.34 -41.02 25.01
CA LEU A 8 2.41 -39.76 24.25
C LEU A 8 3.83 -39.19 24.45
N SER A 9 4.72 -39.45 23.52
CA SER A 9 6.02 -38.80 23.46
C SER A 9 5.82 -37.33 23.10
N LEU A 10 5.73 -36.50 24.11
CA LEU A 10 5.82 -35.03 23.99
C LEU A 10 7.26 -34.68 23.65
N ILE A 11 7.60 -34.68 22.37
CA ILE A 11 8.86 -34.11 21.88
C ILE A 11 8.73 -32.60 22.06
N PHE A 12 9.23 -32.13 23.16
CA PHE A 12 9.52 -30.72 23.40
C PHE A 12 10.62 -30.35 22.39
N HIS A 13 10.24 -29.85 21.23
CA HIS A 13 11.17 -29.13 20.38
C HIS A 13 11.53 -27.83 21.12
N ILE A 14 12.63 -27.89 21.87
CA ILE A 14 13.34 -26.67 22.27
C ILE A 14 13.90 -26.13 20.95
N THR A 15 13.11 -25.34 20.22
CA THR A 15 13.64 -24.48 19.20
C THR A 15 14.52 -23.47 19.93
N THR A 16 15.83 -23.68 19.88
CA THR A 16 16.78 -22.61 20.17
C THR A 16 16.40 -21.49 19.21
N SER A 17 15.76 -20.45 19.77
CA SER A 17 15.35 -19.24 19.06
C SER A 17 16.64 -18.51 18.67
N THR A 18 17.25 -18.90 17.58
CA THR A 18 18.33 -18.15 16.95
C THR A 18 17.68 -16.98 16.21
N ALA A 19 18.17 -15.78 16.46
CA ALA A 19 17.74 -14.59 15.74
C ALA A 19 17.86 -14.88 14.24
N GLN A 20 16.74 -14.79 13.52
CA GLN A 20 16.73 -15.03 12.07
C GLN A 20 17.21 -13.74 11.39
N THR A 21 18.39 -13.80 10.82
CA THR A 21 18.94 -12.69 10.02
C THR A 21 18.25 -12.63 8.67
N ILE A 22 17.85 -11.45 8.21
CA ILE A 22 17.18 -11.24 6.93
C ILE A 22 17.86 -10.09 6.18
N SER A 23 18.21 -10.33 4.91
CA SER A 23 18.72 -9.28 4.02
C SER A 23 17.57 -8.43 3.47
N TYR A 24 17.88 -7.24 2.93
CA TYR A 24 16.88 -6.38 2.29
C TYR A 24 16.17 -7.08 1.13
N ASP A 25 16.92 -7.79 0.27
CA ASP A 25 16.34 -8.46 -0.89
C ASP A 25 15.39 -9.60 -0.48
N GLU A 26 15.80 -10.41 0.50
CA GLU A 26 14.96 -11.47 1.05
C GLU A 26 13.71 -10.90 1.75
N TYR A 27 13.86 -9.81 2.49
CA TYR A 27 12.75 -9.09 3.10
C TYR A 27 11.75 -8.62 2.05
N MET A 28 12.22 -7.92 0.99
CA MET A 28 11.35 -7.41 -0.07
C MET A 28 10.69 -8.52 -0.87
N GLU A 29 11.37 -9.64 -1.12
CA GLU A 29 10.76 -10.81 -1.76
C GLU A 29 9.61 -11.36 -0.92
N ARG A 30 9.81 -11.52 0.40
CA ARG A 30 8.76 -11.98 1.33
C ARG A 30 7.59 -10.98 1.42
N VAL A 31 7.88 -9.68 1.48
CA VAL A 31 6.88 -8.60 1.48
C VAL A 31 6.01 -8.67 0.23
N LEU A 32 6.61 -8.77 -0.94
CA LEU A 32 5.87 -8.79 -2.20
C LEU A 32 5.07 -10.09 -2.42
N LYS A 33 5.51 -11.20 -1.82
CA LYS A 33 4.87 -12.51 -1.97
C LYS A 33 3.74 -12.74 -0.97
N ASN A 34 3.93 -12.38 0.29
CA ASN A 34 3.08 -12.84 1.38
C ASN A 34 2.21 -11.76 2.01
N ASN A 35 2.48 -10.45 1.76
CA ASN A 35 1.75 -9.39 2.44
C ASN A 35 0.25 -9.39 2.12
N ILE A 36 -0.58 -9.46 3.18
CA ILE A 36 -2.04 -9.56 3.09
C ILE A 36 -2.66 -8.30 2.49
N ALA A 37 -2.16 -7.09 2.83
CA ALA A 37 -2.68 -5.84 2.28
C ALA A 37 -2.37 -5.70 0.79
N LEU A 38 -1.17 -6.10 0.37
CA LEU A 38 -0.80 -6.20 -1.04
C LEU A 38 -1.64 -7.27 -1.75
N THR A 39 -1.90 -8.41 -1.09
CA THR A 39 -2.83 -9.43 -1.53
C THR A 39 -4.27 -8.88 -1.58
N ALA A 40 -4.79 -8.05 -0.64
CA ALA A 40 -6.09 -7.38 -0.71
C ALA A 40 -6.19 -6.38 -1.88
N LYS A 41 -5.16 -5.59 -2.20
CA LYS A 41 -5.17 -4.67 -3.34
C LYS A 41 -5.04 -5.35 -4.73
N ARG A 42 -4.34 -6.47 -4.84
CA ARG A 42 -4.41 -7.32 -6.02
C ARG A 42 -5.79 -7.98 -6.18
N MET A 43 -6.57 -8.19 -5.10
CA MET A 43 -7.95 -8.61 -5.09
C MET A 43 -8.95 -7.58 -5.60
N ASP A 44 -8.71 -6.29 -5.38
CA ASP A 44 -9.52 -5.21 -5.97
C ASP A 44 -9.50 -5.27 -7.51
N ILE A 45 -8.43 -5.80 -8.09
CA ILE A 45 -8.31 -6.08 -9.53
C ILE A 45 -9.07 -7.36 -9.94
N GLU A 46 -9.05 -8.41 -9.12
CA GLU A 46 -9.79 -9.66 -9.36
C GLU A 46 -11.31 -9.51 -9.16
N ILE A 47 -11.75 -8.60 -8.29
CA ILE A 47 -13.17 -8.24 -8.12
C ILE A 47 -13.70 -7.49 -9.36
N ALA A 48 -12.87 -6.64 -9.98
CA ALA A 48 -13.20 -6.02 -11.26
C ALA A 48 -13.30 -7.07 -12.39
N ASP A 49 -12.50 -8.11 -12.40
CA ASP A 49 -12.53 -9.23 -13.35
C ASP A 49 -13.71 -10.21 -13.10
N ALA A 50 -14.14 -10.41 -11.84
CA ALA A 50 -15.25 -11.30 -11.48
C ALA A 50 -16.63 -10.70 -11.75
N ALA A 51 -16.82 -9.38 -11.74
CA ALA A 51 -18.05 -8.72 -12.16
C ALA A 51 -18.35 -8.98 -13.66
N VAL A 52 -17.32 -9.32 -14.48
CA VAL A 52 -17.42 -9.75 -15.89
C VAL A 52 -17.76 -11.24 -15.99
N THR A 53 -17.21 -12.08 -15.12
CA THR A 53 -17.45 -13.53 -15.16
C THR A 53 -18.74 -13.90 -14.42
N GLY A 54 -19.21 -13.10 -13.44
CA GLY A 54 -20.44 -13.30 -12.66
C GLY A 54 -21.73 -13.34 -13.49
N SER A 55 -21.68 -12.91 -14.78
CA SER A 55 -22.80 -13.10 -15.72
C SER A 55 -22.88 -14.51 -16.32
N LYS A 56 -21.96 -15.41 -16.01
CA LYS A 56 -21.86 -16.73 -16.67
C LYS A 56 -21.82 -17.95 -15.78
N VAL A 57 -21.72 -17.91 -14.43
CA VAL A 57 -21.35 -19.12 -13.69
C VAL A 57 -22.07 -19.41 -12.39
N TYR A 58 -22.40 -20.66 -12.30
CA TYR A 58 -22.63 -21.52 -11.14
C TYR A 58 -21.51 -21.48 -10.09
N ASN A 59 -21.90 -21.63 -8.82
CA ASN A 59 -21.06 -21.64 -7.63
C ASN A 59 -19.98 -22.73 -7.62
N ASP A 60 -18.76 -22.35 -7.20
CA ASP A 60 -17.77 -23.28 -6.61
C ASP A 60 -16.90 -22.55 -5.54
N PRO A 61 -16.69 -23.16 -4.36
CA PRO A 61 -16.04 -22.49 -3.24
C PRO A 61 -14.57 -22.86 -3.10
N ASN A 62 -13.66 -21.99 -3.53
CA ASN A 62 -12.24 -22.04 -3.13
C ASN A 62 -11.70 -20.62 -2.88
N ILE A 63 -11.75 -20.18 -1.63
CA ILE A 63 -11.86 -18.78 -1.23
C ILE A 63 -10.54 -18.09 -0.84
N ALA A 64 -9.38 -18.70 -0.77
CA ALA A 64 -8.24 -18.07 -0.10
C ALA A 64 -7.11 -17.53 -1.00
N LEU A 65 -7.00 -17.92 -2.26
CA LEU A 65 -5.95 -17.45 -3.18
C LEU A 65 -6.46 -16.55 -4.31
N THR A 66 -7.74 -16.39 -4.43
CA THR A 66 -8.44 -15.82 -5.58
C THR A 66 -8.71 -14.33 -5.46
N ALA A 67 -8.57 -13.76 -4.28
CA ALA A 67 -9.11 -12.45 -3.98
C ALA A 67 -8.40 -11.26 -4.66
N LYS A 68 -7.22 -11.41 -5.25
CA LYS A 68 -6.43 -10.31 -5.85
C LYS A 68 -6.22 -10.30 -7.35
N ARG A 69 -6.52 -11.35 -8.01
CA ARG A 69 -6.90 -11.30 -9.42
C ARG A 69 -8.27 -10.65 -9.61
N MET A 70 -9.02 -10.47 -8.54
CA MET A 70 -10.43 -10.07 -8.57
C MET A 70 -10.70 -8.65 -9.06
N ASP A 71 -9.88 -7.63 -8.81
CA ASP A 71 -10.23 -6.26 -9.25
C ASP A 71 -10.03 -6.07 -10.76
N ILE A 72 -9.02 -6.69 -11.35
CA ILE A 72 -8.88 -6.74 -12.81
C ILE A 72 -9.91 -7.71 -13.39
N GLU A 73 -10.17 -8.85 -12.76
CA GLU A 73 -11.22 -9.77 -13.14
C GLU A 73 -12.63 -9.16 -12.96
N ILE A 74 -12.89 -8.35 -11.94
CA ILE A 74 -14.13 -7.57 -11.79
C ILE A 74 -14.23 -6.50 -12.88
N ALA A 75 -13.16 -5.81 -13.25
CA ALA A 75 -13.18 -4.84 -14.33
C ALA A 75 -13.33 -5.54 -15.71
N ASP A 76 -12.67 -6.66 -15.96
CA ASP A 76 -12.87 -7.48 -17.15
C ASP A 76 -14.28 -8.10 -17.16
N ALA A 77 -14.83 -8.48 -15.97
CA ALA A 77 -16.19 -8.91 -15.81
C ALA A 77 -17.19 -7.77 -16.06
N ALA A 78 -16.94 -6.56 -15.60
CA ALA A 78 -17.76 -5.41 -15.93
C ALA A 78 -17.73 -5.13 -17.45
N VAL A 79 -16.57 -5.24 -18.12
CA VAL A 79 -16.47 -5.14 -19.60
C VAL A 79 -17.29 -6.22 -20.28
N THR A 80 -17.22 -7.49 -19.84
CA THR A 80 -18.05 -8.57 -20.43
C THR A 80 -19.53 -8.37 -20.09
N GLY A 81 -19.88 -7.98 -18.85
CA GLY A 81 -21.24 -7.60 -18.45
C GLY A 81 -21.79 -6.42 -19.25
N SER A 82 -20.92 -5.47 -19.64
CA SER A 82 -21.31 -4.35 -20.50
C SER A 82 -21.65 -4.78 -21.93
N GLN A 83 -21.21 -5.95 -22.37
CA GLN A 83 -21.47 -6.50 -23.71
C GLN A 83 -22.84 -7.17 -23.86
N VAL A 84 -23.59 -7.32 -22.78
CA VAL A 84 -24.92 -7.97 -22.82
C VAL A 84 -25.91 -7.13 -23.60
N TYR A 85 -26.68 -7.79 -24.47
CA TYR A 85 -27.85 -7.20 -25.11
C TYR A 85 -29.04 -7.21 -24.13
N ASN A 86 -29.99 -6.29 -24.33
CA ASN A 86 -31.25 -6.36 -23.59
C ASN A 86 -31.97 -7.68 -23.95
N ASP A 87 -32.30 -8.45 -22.95
CA ASP A 87 -33.00 -9.73 -23.15
C ASP A 87 -34.43 -9.51 -23.69
N PRO A 88 -34.93 -10.39 -24.55
CA PRO A 88 -36.31 -10.36 -24.90
C PRO A 88 -37.17 -10.75 -23.67
N SER A 89 -38.25 -10.05 -23.47
CA SER A 89 -39.23 -10.40 -22.43
C SER A 89 -40.41 -11.17 -23.03
N ILE A 90 -40.89 -12.17 -22.26
CA ILE A 90 -42.09 -12.93 -22.58
C ILE A 90 -43.11 -12.63 -21.48
N ALA A 91 -44.25 -12.10 -21.88
CA ALA A 91 -45.38 -11.90 -20.97
C ALA A 91 -46.54 -12.84 -21.34
N LEU A 92 -47.09 -13.49 -20.36
CA LEU A 92 -48.31 -14.30 -20.49
C LEU A 92 -49.39 -13.61 -19.67
N THR A 93 -50.43 -13.10 -20.35
CA THR A 93 -51.53 -12.40 -19.69
C THR A 93 -52.83 -13.19 -19.89
N TYR A 94 -53.53 -13.44 -18.81
CA TYR A 94 -54.86 -13.98 -18.87
C TYR A 94 -55.87 -12.84 -18.73
N THR A 95 -56.81 -12.74 -19.66
CA THR A 95 -57.85 -11.73 -19.65
C THR A 95 -59.22 -12.43 -19.47
N ASN A 96 -59.99 -11.93 -18.50
CA ASN A 96 -61.37 -12.36 -18.29
C ASN A 96 -62.29 -11.14 -18.46
N ASN A 97 -63.14 -11.22 -19.47
CA ASN A 97 -64.13 -10.16 -19.74
C ASN A 97 -65.49 -10.64 -19.28
N GLU A 98 -66.16 -9.91 -18.39
CA GLU A 98 -67.46 -10.30 -17.80
C GLU A 98 -68.58 -10.24 -18.81
N ASP A 99 -68.41 -9.57 -19.94
CA ASP A 99 -69.44 -9.44 -21.00
C ASP A 99 -69.38 -10.60 -22.01
N TRP A 100 -69.90 -11.73 -21.62
CA TRP A 100 -69.97 -12.94 -22.47
C TRP A 100 -70.86 -12.82 -23.69
N SER A 101 -71.68 -11.78 -23.75
CA SER A 101 -72.63 -11.59 -24.86
C SER A 101 -71.99 -11.12 -26.18
N LYS A 102 -70.72 -10.69 -26.11
CA LYS A 102 -69.96 -10.16 -27.26
C LYS A 102 -68.86 -11.10 -27.78
N GLY A 103 -68.82 -12.31 -27.34
CA GLY A 103 -67.76 -13.25 -27.73
C GLY A 103 -66.35 -12.89 -27.24
N LEU A 104 -66.26 -11.94 -26.30
CA LEU A 104 -64.98 -11.40 -25.75
C LEU A 104 -64.63 -12.08 -24.42
N GLY A 105 -65.05 -13.32 -24.19
CA GLY A 105 -64.94 -14.04 -22.91
C GLY A 105 -63.50 -14.11 -22.36
N GLN A 106 -63.02 -15.30 -22.10
CA GLN A 106 -61.69 -15.55 -21.55
C GLN A 106 -60.66 -15.60 -22.69
N GLY A 107 -59.53 -14.95 -22.50
CA GLY A 107 -58.42 -14.96 -23.43
C GLY A 107 -57.07 -15.17 -22.79
N ILE A 108 -56.16 -15.80 -23.48
CA ILE A 108 -54.75 -15.90 -23.12
C ILE A 108 -53.95 -15.12 -24.19
N GLU A 109 -53.15 -14.17 -23.70
CA GLU A 109 -52.26 -13.39 -24.53
C GLU A 109 -50.80 -13.76 -24.22
N LEU A 110 -50.08 -14.16 -25.27
CA LEU A 110 -48.65 -14.37 -25.22
C LEU A 110 -48.00 -13.20 -25.97
N GLU A 111 -47.13 -12.46 -25.29
CA GLU A 111 -46.39 -11.32 -25.83
C GLU A 111 -44.89 -11.56 -25.73
N LEU A 112 -44.17 -11.38 -26.84
CA LEU A 112 -42.71 -11.33 -26.90
C LEU A 112 -42.31 -9.89 -27.24
N SER A 113 -41.52 -9.27 -26.41
CA SER A 113 -41.00 -7.92 -26.65
C SER A 113 -39.48 -7.84 -26.54
N ARG A 114 -38.89 -6.97 -27.33
CA ARG A 114 -37.46 -6.67 -27.27
C ARG A 114 -37.19 -5.18 -27.51
N THR A 115 -36.41 -4.60 -26.59
CA THR A 115 -35.95 -3.20 -26.69
C THR A 115 -34.62 -3.13 -27.42
N PHE A 116 -34.55 -2.34 -28.49
CA PHE A 116 -33.32 -2.04 -29.21
C PHE A 116 -32.82 -0.66 -28.84
N THR A 117 -31.57 -0.61 -28.31
CA THR A 117 -30.89 0.63 -27.92
C THR A 117 -29.76 0.94 -28.90
N PHE A 118 -29.68 2.21 -29.34
CA PHE A 118 -28.72 2.61 -30.38
C PHE A 118 -27.47 3.25 -29.80
N GLY A 119 -26.34 2.52 -29.84
CA GLY A 119 -25.04 2.99 -29.39
C GLY A 119 -24.80 2.90 -27.87
N VAL A 120 -25.81 2.55 -27.06
CA VAL A 120 -25.72 2.43 -25.62
C VAL A 120 -24.72 1.33 -25.21
N ARG A 121 -24.84 0.15 -25.83
CA ARG A 121 -23.94 -0.98 -25.55
C ARG A 121 -22.48 -0.63 -25.83
N ARG A 122 -22.16 -0.04 -26.97
CA ARG A 122 -20.78 0.33 -27.33
C ARG A 122 -20.20 1.37 -26.35
N SER A 123 -20.97 2.43 -26.10
CA SER A 123 -20.51 3.47 -25.15
C SER A 123 -20.36 2.96 -23.72
N ARG A 124 -21.17 1.96 -23.30
CA ARG A 124 -21.03 1.30 -22.01
C ARG A 124 -19.74 0.49 -21.94
N ILE A 125 -19.40 -0.25 -23.02
CA ILE A 125 -18.14 -0.99 -23.13
C ILE A 125 -16.96 -0.02 -23.03
N ASP A 126 -16.95 1.07 -23.82
CA ASP A 126 -15.88 2.07 -23.82
C ASP A 126 -15.68 2.66 -22.40
N LEU A 127 -16.77 2.94 -21.68
CA LEU A 127 -16.71 3.45 -20.29
C LEU A 127 -16.06 2.43 -19.35
N THR A 128 -16.52 1.18 -19.39
CA THR A 128 -16.04 0.14 -18.48
C THR A 128 -14.57 -0.25 -18.79
N GLU A 129 -14.13 -0.17 -20.05
CA GLU A 129 -12.72 -0.34 -20.42
C GLU A 129 -11.84 0.79 -19.86
N SER A 130 -12.34 2.03 -19.85
CA SER A 130 -11.64 3.16 -19.21
C SER A 130 -11.54 2.99 -17.69
N GLU A 131 -12.62 2.56 -17.02
CA GLU A 131 -12.66 2.24 -15.59
C GLU A 131 -11.67 1.11 -15.24
N ARG A 132 -11.61 0.06 -16.08
CA ARG A 132 -10.61 -1.01 -15.93
C ARG A 132 -9.17 -0.48 -16.00
N THR A 133 -8.90 0.38 -16.97
CA THR A 133 -7.56 0.97 -17.14
C THR A 133 -7.15 1.79 -15.92
N GLN A 134 -8.09 2.55 -15.34
CA GLN A 134 -7.88 3.28 -14.08
C GLN A 134 -7.54 2.34 -12.92
N THR A 135 -8.27 1.22 -12.77
CA THR A 135 -8.04 0.25 -11.70
C THR A 135 -6.61 -0.32 -11.76
N VAL A 136 -6.12 -0.61 -12.98
CA VAL A 136 -4.73 -1.06 -13.18
C VAL A 136 -3.72 0.03 -12.80
N ALA A 137 -4.01 1.31 -13.12
CA ALA A 137 -3.14 2.42 -12.74
C ALA A 137 -3.11 2.63 -11.21
N LEU A 138 -4.26 2.54 -10.54
CA LEU A 138 -4.37 2.61 -9.07
C LEU A 138 -3.59 1.48 -8.37
N LEU A 139 -3.59 0.27 -8.92
CA LEU A 139 -2.76 -0.79 -8.36
C LEU A 139 -1.27 -0.47 -8.48
N LYS A 140 -0.81 0.04 -9.64
CA LYS A 140 0.60 0.42 -9.82
C LYS A 140 1.02 1.50 -8.82
N GLU A 141 0.15 2.49 -8.60
CA GLU A 141 0.38 3.53 -7.60
C GLU A 141 0.49 2.96 -6.19
N TYR A 142 -0.45 2.11 -5.80
CA TYR A 142 -0.42 1.45 -4.50
C TYR A 142 0.86 0.62 -4.31
N MET A 143 1.26 -0.17 -5.31
CA MET A 143 2.48 -0.99 -5.26
C MET A 143 3.73 -0.15 -5.07
N ARG A 144 3.82 1.01 -5.75
CA ARG A 144 4.93 1.95 -5.60
C ARG A 144 5.02 2.46 -4.16
N ASN A 145 3.91 2.97 -3.62
CA ASN A 145 3.85 3.51 -2.27
C ASN A 145 4.16 2.43 -1.23
N PHE A 146 3.56 1.26 -1.39
CA PHE A 146 3.76 0.13 -0.49
C PHE A 146 5.22 -0.35 -0.44
N ARG A 147 5.91 -0.42 -1.60
CA ARG A 147 7.34 -0.76 -1.65
C ARG A 147 8.19 0.28 -0.92
N ALA A 148 7.90 1.56 -1.10
CA ALA A 148 8.61 2.63 -0.40
C ALA A 148 8.43 2.53 1.12
N ASP A 149 7.19 2.35 1.59
CA ASP A 149 6.88 2.22 3.02
C ASP A 149 7.54 0.98 3.63
N ALA A 150 7.54 -0.16 2.93
CA ALA A 150 8.22 -1.37 3.38
C ALA A 150 9.75 -1.17 3.45
N THR A 151 10.34 -0.47 2.47
CA THR A 151 11.77 -0.13 2.49
C THR A 151 12.12 0.78 3.66
N ILE A 152 11.31 1.82 3.91
CA ILE A 152 11.50 2.72 5.06
C ILE A 152 11.41 1.95 6.37
N ALA A 153 10.47 0.99 6.50
CA ALA A 153 10.37 0.15 7.69
C ALA A 153 11.65 -0.70 7.91
N PHE A 154 12.25 -1.20 6.84
CA PHE A 154 13.53 -1.91 6.93
C PHE A 154 14.67 -1.00 7.39
N LEU A 155 14.75 0.21 6.84
CA LEU A 155 15.73 1.23 7.26
C LEU A 155 15.55 1.66 8.73
N GLU A 156 14.31 1.81 9.19
CA GLU A 156 14.00 2.07 10.60
C GLU A 156 14.52 0.96 11.52
N HIS A 157 14.40 -0.29 11.09
CA HIS A 157 14.92 -1.42 11.84
C HIS A 157 16.45 -1.41 11.88
N LEU A 158 17.13 -1.14 10.76
CA LEU A 158 18.60 -1.00 10.74
C LEU A 158 19.06 0.12 11.67
N ARG A 159 18.38 1.27 11.65
CA ARG A 159 18.67 2.38 12.58
C ARG A 159 18.49 1.96 14.04
N ALA A 160 17.37 1.30 14.37
CA ALA A 160 17.11 0.85 15.75
C ALA A 160 18.16 -0.15 16.21
N ARG A 161 18.65 -1.04 15.33
CA ARG A 161 19.75 -1.97 15.62
C ARG A 161 21.04 -1.23 15.93
N MET A 162 21.45 -0.28 15.08
CA MET A 162 22.68 0.48 15.30
C MET A 162 22.64 1.29 16.61
N LEU A 163 21.49 1.90 16.92
CA LEU A 163 21.31 2.64 18.19
C LEU A 163 21.32 1.70 19.41
N HIS A 164 20.81 0.48 19.27
CA HIS A 164 20.85 -0.52 20.33
C HIS A 164 22.26 -1.07 20.55
N GLU A 165 23.01 -1.33 19.48
CA GLU A 165 24.42 -1.73 19.53
C GLU A 165 25.25 -0.67 20.28
N GLU A 166 25.09 0.61 19.94
CA GLU A 166 25.76 1.73 20.58
C GLU A 166 25.40 1.84 22.08
N ALA A 167 24.10 1.79 22.41
CA ALA A 167 23.64 1.85 23.81
C ALA A 167 24.15 0.66 24.65
N THR A 168 24.29 -0.51 24.04
CA THR A 168 24.80 -1.71 24.67
C THR A 168 26.31 -1.57 24.97
N GLU A 169 27.08 -1.00 24.04
CA GLU A 169 28.51 -0.73 24.23
C GLU A 169 28.72 0.27 25.35
N ILE A 170 27.98 1.38 25.39
CA ILE A 170 28.05 2.37 26.47
C ILE A 170 27.69 1.76 27.80
N TYR A 171 26.64 0.95 27.92
CA TYR A 171 26.28 0.28 29.15
C TYR A 171 27.38 -0.66 29.63
N LYS A 172 28.02 -1.39 28.72
CA LYS A 172 29.15 -2.29 29.02
C LYS A 172 30.33 -1.51 29.57
N ASP A 173 30.72 -0.40 28.94
CA ASP A 173 31.82 0.45 29.34
C ASP A 173 31.59 1.08 30.73
N LEU A 174 30.40 1.67 30.93
CA LEU A 174 30.07 2.26 32.24
C LEU A 174 29.90 1.20 33.33
N THR A 175 29.58 -0.04 33.00
CA THR A 175 29.55 -1.16 33.93
C THR A 175 30.97 -1.54 34.36
N GLU A 176 31.94 -1.54 33.46
CA GLU A 176 33.34 -1.78 33.77
C GLU A 176 33.90 -0.69 34.70
N VAL A 177 33.64 0.59 34.38
CA VAL A 177 34.04 1.73 35.19
C VAL A 177 33.44 1.63 36.62
N ALA A 178 32.13 1.41 36.75
CA ALA A 178 31.46 1.31 38.03
C ALA A 178 31.98 0.15 38.90
N ASN A 179 32.34 -0.98 38.29
CA ASN A 179 32.96 -2.11 38.96
C ASN A 179 34.38 -1.78 39.45
N ASN A 180 35.18 -1.11 38.64
CA ASN A 180 36.52 -0.66 39.01
C ASN A 180 36.45 0.37 40.14
N ASP A 181 35.52 1.30 40.08
CA ASP A 181 35.32 2.31 41.13
C ASP A 181 34.84 1.69 42.45
N SER A 182 34.03 0.65 42.40
CA SER A 182 33.68 -0.11 43.61
C SER A 182 34.90 -0.67 44.32
N MET A 183 35.87 -1.22 43.56
CA MET A 183 37.12 -1.74 44.11
C MET A 183 38.04 -0.61 44.62
N ARG A 184 38.12 0.53 43.93
CA ARG A 184 38.89 1.72 44.33
C ARG A 184 38.35 2.34 45.62
N TYR A 185 37.01 2.44 45.74
CA TYR A 185 36.35 2.93 46.93
C TYR A 185 36.65 2.04 48.16
N VAL A 186 36.54 0.71 48.00
CA VAL A 186 36.87 -0.23 49.10
C VAL A 186 38.32 -0.10 49.55
N ARG A 187 39.24 0.24 48.64
CA ARG A 187 40.66 0.51 48.97
C ARG A 187 40.90 1.90 49.51
N GLY A 188 39.93 2.80 49.43
CA GLY A 188 40.07 4.19 49.85
C GLY A 188 40.73 5.11 48.82
N ASP A 189 40.85 4.67 47.54
CA ASP A 189 41.52 5.40 46.47
C ASP A 189 40.65 6.52 45.91
N ILE A 190 39.32 6.44 46.05
CA ILE A 190 38.33 7.44 45.60
C ILE A 190 37.28 7.75 46.66
N ALA A 191 36.63 8.91 46.54
CA ALA A 191 35.54 9.31 47.44
C ALA A 191 34.26 8.50 47.21
N GLN A 192 33.39 8.40 48.22
CA GLN A 192 32.09 7.72 48.08
C GLN A 192 31.20 8.39 47.02
N SER A 193 31.29 9.70 46.88
CA SER A 193 30.58 10.45 45.84
C SER A 193 30.87 9.92 44.42
N ASP A 194 32.16 9.75 44.09
CA ASP A 194 32.63 9.35 42.77
C ASP A 194 32.15 7.91 42.43
N TRP A 195 32.21 7.00 43.43
CA TRP A 195 31.64 5.67 43.26
C TRP A 195 30.12 5.67 43.06
N LEU A 196 29.38 6.53 43.78
CA LEU A 196 27.92 6.65 43.61
C LEU A 196 27.57 7.27 42.26
N GLU A 197 28.34 8.24 41.77
CA GLU A 197 28.17 8.83 40.45
C GLU A 197 28.36 7.81 39.33
N SER A 198 29.40 6.98 39.37
CA SER A 198 29.64 5.93 38.37
C SER A 198 28.54 4.87 38.38
N ARG A 199 28.00 4.49 39.54
CA ARG A 199 26.82 3.61 39.65
C ARG A 199 25.56 4.22 39.09
N MET A 200 25.33 5.52 39.32
CA MET A 200 24.18 6.24 38.74
C MET A 200 24.29 6.29 37.21
N ALA A 201 25.46 6.60 36.68
CA ALA A 201 25.72 6.62 35.24
C ALA A 201 25.48 5.25 34.60
N GLN A 202 25.94 4.15 35.22
CA GLN A 202 25.63 2.77 34.80
C GLN A 202 24.12 2.52 34.79
N GLY A 203 23.37 2.94 35.82
CA GLY A 203 21.92 2.77 35.89
C GLY A 203 21.18 3.51 34.75
N ILE A 204 21.62 4.73 34.45
CA ILE A 204 21.08 5.52 33.33
C ILE A 204 21.35 4.83 31.99
N ALA A 205 22.58 4.37 31.75
CA ALA A 205 22.96 3.65 30.55
C ALA A 205 22.16 2.35 30.36
N LYS A 206 21.92 1.62 31.46
CA LYS A 206 21.05 0.44 31.42
C LYS A 206 19.64 0.75 30.96
N ASN A 207 19.04 1.82 31.46
CA ASN A 207 17.71 2.25 31.04
C ASN A 207 17.69 2.66 29.56
N ALA A 208 18.72 3.34 29.06
CA ALA A 208 18.85 3.70 27.67
C ALA A 208 18.97 2.44 26.78
N MET A 209 19.78 1.46 27.18
CA MET A 209 19.90 0.18 26.47
C MET A 209 18.56 -0.56 26.41
N LEU A 210 17.82 -0.67 27.50
CA LEU A 210 16.50 -1.31 27.52
C LEU A 210 15.48 -0.56 26.65
N ALA A 211 15.55 0.76 26.58
CA ALA A 211 14.67 1.55 25.71
C ALA A 211 14.97 1.31 24.23
N THR A 212 16.25 1.22 23.84
CA THR A 212 16.66 0.90 22.48
C THR A 212 16.36 -0.56 22.10
N GLU A 213 16.47 -1.50 23.05
CA GLU A 213 16.06 -2.90 22.87
C GLU A 213 14.56 -3.01 22.57
N ALA A 214 13.72 -2.31 23.34
CA ALA A 214 12.29 -2.26 23.06
C ALA A 214 11.97 -1.65 21.67
N ALA A 215 12.69 -0.60 21.26
CA ALA A 215 12.56 -0.01 19.93
C ALA A 215 12.96 -0.98 18.82
N LEU A 216 14.04 -1.75 19.02
CA LEU A 216 14.51 -2.78 18.08
C LEU A 216 13.44 -3.86 17.89
N HIS A 217 12.88 -4.41 18.97
CA HIS A 217 11.80 -5.40 18.90
C HIS A 217 10.55 -4.85 18.20
N ASN A 218 10.15 -3.60 18.51
CA ASN A 218 9.00 -2.98 17.85
C ASN A 218 9.20 -2.81 16.35
N THR A 219 10.39 -2.43 15.90
CA THR A 219 10.70 -2.35 14.47
C THR A 219 10.76 -3.72 13.81
N ALA A 220 11.23 -4.76 14.50
CA ALA A 220 11.20 -6.13 14.01
C ALA A 220 9.76 -6.64 13.81
N ILE A 221 8.84 -6.37 14.74
CA ILE A 221 7.41 -6.67 14.58
C ILE A 221 6.82 -5.91 13.37
N LYS A 222 7.23 -4.65 13.15
CA LYS A 222 6.83 -3.88 11.96
C LYS A 222 7.28 -4.55 10.65
N LEU A 223 8.49 -5.13 10.61
CA LEU A 223 8.94 -5.92 9.46
C LEU A 223 8.07 -7.16 9.25
N GLY A 224 7.74 -7.89 10.33
CA GLY A 224 6.82 -9.03 10.29
C GLY A 224 5.47 -8.66 9.70
N TYR A 225 4.91 -7.50 10.09
CA TYR A 225 3.66 -6.99 9.52
C TYR A 225 3.75 -6.82 8.00
N TYR A 226 4.81 -6.19 7.48
CA TYR A 226 4.99 -6.02 6.04
C TYR A 226 5.19 -7.37 5.33
N MET A 227 5.87 -8.33 5.95
CA MET A 227 6.05 -9.68 5.39
C MET A 227 4.79 -10.55 5.48
N GLY A 228 3.75 -10.12 6.22
CA GLY A 228 2.54 -10.90 6.44
C GLY A 228 2.73 -12.06 7.43
N ASP A 229 3.77 -12.03 8.24
CA ASP A 229 4.11 -13.02 9.26
C ASP A 229 4.59 -12.31 10.52
N ILE A 230 3.75 -12.27 11.54
CA ILE A 230 4.03 -11.59 12.81
C ILE A 230 4.56 -12.58 13.86
N GLU A 231 4.31 -13.88 13.71
CA GLU A 231 4.68 -14.88 14.68
C GLU A 231 6.20 -15.05 14.74
N GLY A 232 6.81 -14.72 15.87
CA GLY A 232 8.27 -14.74 16.04
C GLY A 232 9.02 -13.56 15.39
N ALA A 233 8.30 -12.56 14.88
CA ALA A 233 8.91 -11.41 14.21
C ALA A 233 9.82 -10.57 15.15
N GLU A 234 9.59 -10.61 16.45
CA GLU A 234 10.44 -9.94 17.44
C GLU A 234 11.91 -10.40 17.45
N LEU A 235 12.19 -11.58 16.88
CA LEU A 235 13.54 -12.15 16.78
C LEU A 235 14.22 -11.88 15.43
N LEU A 236 13.56 -11.17 14.53
CA LEU A 236 14.13 -10.79 13.26
C LEU A 236 15.25 -9.77 13.44
N SER A 237 16.36 -10.00 12.77
CA SER A 237 17.48 -9.06 12.70
C SER A 237 17.78 -8.75 11.23
N GLY A 238 17.48 -7.53 10.79
CA GLY A 238 17.82 -7.04 9.46
C GLY A 238 19.35 -6.91 9.31
N THR A 239 19.90 -7.37 8.21
CA THR A 239 21.33 -7.21 7.87
C THR A 239 21.50 -6.16 6.79
N GLY A 240 22.54 -5.34 6.88
CA GLY A 240 22.87 -4.29 5.93
C GLY A 240 23.39 -3.03 6.62
N THR A 241 23.71 -2.03 5.83
CA THR A 241 24.19 -0.71 6.28
C THR A 241 23.20 0.37 5.84
N LEU A 242 23.21 1.51 6.55
CA LEU A 242 22.45 2.71 6.17
C LEU A 242 23.22 3.56 5.12
N GLU A 243 24.43 3.18 4.78
CA GLU A 243 25.26 3.92 3.82
C GLU A 243 24.75 3.75 2.40
N ILE A 244 24.45 4.87 1.75
CA ILE A 244 24.03 4.92 0.35
C ILE A 244 25.11 5.64 -0.45
N SER A 245 25.68 4.94 -1.41
CA SER A 245 26.70 5.46 -2.33
C SER A 245 26.09 5.99 -3.64
N ASN A 246 24.94 6.66 -3.61
CA ASN A 246 24.27 7.12 -4.81
C ASN A 246 24.42 8.64 -4.98
N GLN A 247 24.86 9.06 -6.19
CA GLN A 247 24.78 10.46 -6.61
C GLN A 247 23.43 10.71 -7.28
N ALA A 248 22.72 11.74 -6.84
CA ALA A 248 21.50 12.16 -7.48
C ALA A 248 21.78 12.68 -8.89
N ALA A 249 20.96 12.29 -9.85
CA ALA A 249 20.95 12.90 -11.18
C ALA A 249 20.42 14.34 -11.11
N ASP A 250 20.45 15.06 -12.24
CA ASP A 250 19.92 16.42 -12.29
C ASP A 250 18.40 16.47 -12.05
N LEU A 251 17.94 17.50 -11.34
CA LEU A 251 16.52 17.73 -11.03
C LEU A 251 15.64 17.71 -12.28
N ALA A 252 16.14 18.30 -13.39
CA ALA A 252 15.38 18.33 -14.65
C ALA A 252 15.11 16.93 -15.19
N HIS A 253 16.08 16.02 -15.08
CA HIS A 253 15.92 14.61 -15.48
C HIS A 253 14.85 13.92 -14.63
N TYR A 254 14.89 14.08 -13.30
CA TYR A 254 13.90 13.49 -12.40
C TYR A 254 12.49 14.03 -12.67
N THR A 255 12.34 15.33 -12.88
CA THR A 255 11.04 15.94 -13.17
C THR A 255 10.45 15.40 -14.48
N THR A 256 11.26 15.30 -15.55
CA THR A 256 10.80 14.76 -16.83
C THR A 256 10.38 13.30 -16.68
N THR A 257 11.20 12.48 -16.01
CA THR A 257 10.89 11.06 -15.79
C THR A 257 9.62 10.89 -14.95
N ALA A 258 9.41 11.72 -13.93
CA ALA A 258 8.21 11.67 -13.11
C ALA A 258 6.94 11.98 -13.91
N LEU A 259 6.97 12.99 -14.74
CA LEU A 259 5.84 13.36 -15.61
C LEU A 259 5.50 12.29 -16.65
N GLU A 260 6.45 11.38 -16.97
CA GLU A 260 6.24 10.27 -17.90
C GLU A 260 5.79 8.97 -17.19
N GLN A 261 6.25 8.72 -15.97
CA GLN A 261 6.15 7.40 -15.33
C GLN A 261 5.25 7.35 -14.09
N ARG A 262 4.92 8.49 -13.48
CA ARG A 262 4.13 8.49 -12.24
C ARG A 262 2.71 7.97 -12.45
N ALA A 263 2.36 6.97 -11.65
CA ALA A 263 1.08 6.28 -11.76
C ALA A 263 -0.12 7.15 -11.37
N ASP A 264 0.04 8.11 -10.44
CA ASP A 264 -1.01 9.05 -10.05
C ASP A 264 -1.38 10.03 -11.18
N LEU A 265 -0.39 10.48 -11.98
CA LEU A 265 -0.67 11.26 -13.19
C LEU A 265 -1.41 10.39 -14.23
N VAL A 266 -1.02 9.10 -14.37
CA VAL A 266 -1.74 8.16 -15.24
C VAL A 266 -3.18 7.98 -14.75
N VAL A 267 -3.41 7.91 -13.43
CA VAL A 267 -4.77 7.86 -12.84
C VAL A 267 -5.58 9.11 -13.19
N ALA A 268 -5.00 10.31 -13.10
CA ALA A 268 -5.67 11.55 -13.49
C ALA A 268 -6.05 11.56 -14.99
N LEU A 269 -5.18 11.05 -15.86
CA LEU A 269 -5.48 10.88 -17.29
C LEU A 269 -6.62 9.87 -17.52
N CYS A 270 -6.61 8.73 -16.81
CA CYS A 270 -7.70 7.75 -16.86
C CYS A 270 -9.03 8.34 -16.38
N ASN A 271 -9.03 9.20 -15.36
CA ASN A 271 -10.23 9.91 -14.88
C ASN A 271 -10.84 10.79 -16.00
N ALA A 272 -10.00 11.48 -16.76
CA ALA A 272 -10.47 12.28 -17.90
C ALA A 272 -11.05 11.39 -19.01
N ASP A 273 -10.42 10.27 -19.32
CA ASP A 273 -10.95 9.31 -20.28
C ASP A 273 -12.30 8.74 -19.83
N ILE A 274 -12.46 8.44 -18.52
CA ILE A 274 -13.73 8.01 -17.94
C ILE A 274 -14.78 9.10 -18.06
N ALA A 275 -14.46 10.38 -17.77
CA ALA A 275 -15.40 11.47 -17.90
C ALA A 275 -15.89 11.64 -19.36
N VAL A 276 -15.00 11.53 -20.33
CA VAL A 276 -15.33 11.55 -21.77
C VAL A 276 -16.17 10.33 -22.17
N ALA A 277 -15.83 9.15 -21.69
CA ALA A 277 -16.59 7.92 -21.98
C ALA A 277 -17.99 7.96 -21.34
N ALA A 278 -18.10 8.46 -20.10
CA ALA A 278 -19.37 8.66 -19.40
C ALA A 278 -20.26 9.68 -20.13
N GLN A 279 -19.71 10.78 -20.63
CA GLN A 279 -20.43 11.75 -21.43
C GLN A 279 -21.00 11.10 -22.71
N LYS A 280 -20.21 10.27 -23.39
CA LYS A 280 -20.66 9.53 -24.60
C LYS A 280 -21.77 8.53 -24.25
N PHE A 281 -21.63 7.82 -23.13
CA PHE A 281 -22.62 6.86 -22.65
C PHE A 281 -23.94 7.56 -22.30
N ASN A 282 -23.88 8.63 -21.51
CA ASN A 282 -25.04 9.45 -21.16
C ASN A 282 -25.73 10.04 -22.42
N LYS A 283 -24.94 10.46 -23.42
CA LYS A 283 -25.48 10.92 -24.71
C LYS A 283 -26.18 9.80 -25.47
N ALA A 284 -25.65 8.59 -25.42
CA ALA A 284 -26.28 7.42 -26.08
C ALA A 284 -27.58 7.02 -25.38
N GLN A 285 -27.65 7.04 -24.05
CA GLN A 285 -28.86 6.73 -23.27
C GLN A 285 -30.00 7.75 -23.50
N ARG A 286 -29.70 8.97 -23.92
CA ARG A 286 -30.71 9.99 -24.24
C ARG A 286 -31.36 9.74 -25.61
N ARG A 287 -30.83 8.84 -26.44
CA ARG A 287 -31.44 8.49 -27.70
C ARG A 287 -32.75 7.72 -27.49
N PRO A 288 -33.75 7.85 -28.40
CA PRO A 288 -34.95 7.02 -28.32
C PRO A 288 -34.61 5.54 -28.44
N GLU A 289 -35.27 4.72 -27.66
CA GLU A 289 -35.23 3.27 -27.73
C GLU A 289 -36.34 2.80 -28.67
N LEU A 290 -36.16 1.64 -29.32
CA LEU A 290 -37.14 1.05 -30.19
C LEU A 290 -37.59 -0.28 -29.56
N ASP A 291 -38.84 -0.32 -29.12
CA ASP A 291 -39.46 -1.53 -28.60
C ASP A 291 -40.19 -2.24 -29.76
N VAL A 292 -39.82 -3.48 -30.03
CA VAL A 292 -40.52 -4.34 -30.98
C VAL A 292 -41.32 -5.38 -30.19
N VAL A 293 -42.61 -5.43 -30.43
CA VAL A 293 -43.57 -6.30 -29.73
C VAL A 293 -44.25 -7.21 -30.75
N LEU A 294 -44.24 -8.49 -30.45
CA LEU A 294 -44.99 -9.52 -31.19
C LEU A 294 -45.89 -10.25 -30.16
N GLY A 295 -47.19 -10.31 -30.44
CA GLY A 295 -48.14 -10.95 -29.53
C GLY A 295 -49.14 -11.80 -30.29
N ALA A 296 -49.67 -12.80 -29.62
CA ALA A 296 -50.80 -13.63 -30.08
C ALA A 296 -51.79 -13.73 -28.94
N THR A 297 -53.05 -13.40 -29.23
CA THR A 297 -54.13 -13.54 -28.24
C THR A 297 -55.02 -14.69 -28.73
N TYR A 298 -55.19 -15.69 -27.88
CA TYR A 298 -56.09 -16.83 -28.09
C TYR A 298 -57.36 -16.60 -27.30
N ASN A 299 -58.53 -16.57 -27.95
CA ASN A 299 -59.82 -16.43 -27.28
C ASN A 299 -60.35 -17.82 -26.94
N ILE A 300 -60.54 -18.15 -25.66
CA ILE A 300 -61.01 -19.44 -25.19
C ILE A 300 -62.49 -19.63 -25.51
N ALA A 301 -63.26 -18.54 -25.54
CA ALA A 301 -64.69 -18.57 -25.83
C ALA A 301 -65.00 -18.79 -27.34
N ASP A 302 -64.16 -18.27 -28.20
CA ASP A 302 -64.25 -18.49 -29.64
C ASP A 302 -62.84 -18.65 -30.26
N PRO A 303 -62.38 -19.90 -30.46
CA PRO A 303 -61.07 -20.22 -30.99
C PRO A 303 -60.80 -19.67 -32.39
N ASN A 304 -61.84 -19.32 -33.17
CA ASN A 304 -61.67 -18.71 -34.49
C ASN A 304 -61.24 -17.27 -34.44
N PHE A 305 -61.30 -16.62 -33.29
CA PHE A 305 -60.84 -15.26 -33.04
C PHE A 305 -59.42 -15.25 -32.40
N THR A 306 -58.44 -15.84 -33.08
CA THR A 306 -57.04 -15.69 -32.73
C THR A 306 -56.51 -14.42 -33.35
N THR A 307 -56.00 -13.49 -32.53
CA THR A 307 -55.43 -12.22 -33.00
C THR A 307 -53.91 -12.24 -32.90
N ILE A 308 -53.26 -11.92 -34.01
CA ILE A 308 -51.80 -11.69 -34.03
C ILE A 308 -51.55 -10.18 -33.95
N LYS A 309 -50.71 -9.76 -33.02
CA LYS A 309 -50.30 -8.37 -32.86
C LYS A 309 -48.82 -8.22 -33.25
N ALA A 310 -48.49 -7.21 -34.02
CA ALA A 310 -47.14 -6.77 -34.27
C ALA A 310 -47.10 -5.25 -34.04
N GLY A 311 -46.21 -4.80 -33.21
CA GLY A 311 -46.14 -3.38 -32.84
C GLY A 311 -44.70 -2.90 -32.69
N VAL A 312 -44.54 -1.61 -32.92
CA VAL A 312 -43.28 -0.90 -32.66
C VAL A 312 -43.62 0.29 -31.77
N ALA A 313 -42.97 0.44 -30.63
CA ALA A 313 -43.12 1.59 -29.76
C ALA A 313 -41.78 2.33 -29.63
N MET A 314 -41.84 3.64 -29.68
CA MET A 314 -40.68 4.50 -29.50
C MET A 314 -41.05 5.65 -28.57
N PRO A 315 -40.42 5.75 -27.37
CA PRO A 315 -40.70 6.85 -26.48
C PRO A 315 -40.15 8.15 -27.07
N LEU A 316 -41.03 9.12 -27.27
CA LEU A 316 -40.68 10.44 -27.79
C LEU A 316 -40.28 11.36 -26.62
N LYS A 317 -38.97 11.60 -26.44
CA LYS A 317 -38.43 12.39 -25.35
C LYS A 317 -38.47 13.89 -25.66
N PHE A 318 -39.66 14.52 -25.55
CA PHE A 318 -39.86 15.95 -25.88
C PHE A 318 -39.45 16.90 -24.77
N SER A 319 -39.34 16.46 -23.51
CA SER A 319 -39.12 17.34 -22.39
C SER A 319 -37.68 17.84 -22.33
N ASN A 320 -37.48 19.11 -22.54
CA ASN A 320 -36.30 19.96 -22.23
C ASN A 320 -34.92 19.38 -22.61
N LEU A 321 -34.86 18.32 -23.42
CA LEU A 321 -33.66 17.69 -24.00
C LEU A 321 -32.52 17.46 -22.98
N ASN A 322 -32.85 17.29 -21.69
CA ASN A 322 -31.89 17.06 -20.60
C ASN A 322 -30.74 18.11 -20.56
N LYS A 323 -31.03 19.40 -20.73
CA LYS A 323 -30.01 20.47 -20.77
C LYS A 323 -29.12 20.49 -19.53
N GLY A 324 -29.69 20.29 -18.33
CA GLY A 324 -28.92 20.23 -17.11
C GLY A 324 -27.92 19.05 -17.07
N ALA A 325 -28.37 17.85 -17.49
CA ALA A 325 -27.50 16.67 -17.55
C ALA A 325 -26.39 16.82 -18.63
N ARG A 326 -26.67 17.50 -19.74
CA ARG A 326 -25.62 17.79 -20.74
C ARG A 326 -24.58 18.76 -20.22
N LEU A 327 -25.03 19.83 -19.54
CA LEU A 327 -24.12 20.80 -18.94
C LEU A 327 -23.27 20.14 -17.86
N MET A 328 -23.87 19.26 -17.05
CA MET A 328 -23.12 18.48 -16.03
C MET A 328 -22.06 17.61 -16.68
N ASP A 329 -22.37 16.85 -17.73
CA ASP A 329 -21.40 16.03 -18.47
C ASP A 329 -20.24 16.89 -19.02
N GLU A 330 -20.54 18.09 -19.57
CA GLU A 330 -19.51 19.00 -20.10
C GLU A 330 -18.63 19.59 -18.98
N LEU A 331 -19.23 19.89 -17.83
CA LEU A 331 -18.47 20.40 -16.67
C LEU A 331 -17.58 19.33 -16.05
N LEU A 332 -18.04 18.07 -15.98
CA LEU A 332 -17.22 16.95 -15.50
C LEU A 332 -15.99 16.71 -16.37
N VAL A 333 -16.12 16.80 -17.70
CA VAL A 333 -14.96 16.70 -18.61
C VAL A 333 -13.98 17.85 -18.36
N LYS A 334 -14.48 19.11 -18.26
CA LYS A 334 -13.63 20.26 -17.97
C LYS A 334 -12.96 20.16 -16.59
N GLN A 335 -13.68 19.65 -15.61
CA GLN A 335 -13.11 19.40 -14.29
C GLN A 335 -11.95 18.44 -14.35
N ALA A 336 -12.11 17.31 -15.08
CA ALA A 336 -11.06 16.31 -15.24
C ALA A 336 -9.82 16.89 -15.96
N ASP A 337 -10.00 17.79 -16.94
CA ASP A 337 -8.87 18.50 -17.57
C ASP A 337 -8.11 19.38 -16.57
N VAL A 338 -8.80 20.06 -15.67
CA VAL A 338 -8.15 20.87 -14.62
C VAL A 338 -7.42 19.99 -13.60
N GLU A 339 -8.01 18.83 -13.24
CA GLU A 339 -7.39 17.85 -12.33
C GLU A 339 -6.10 17.27 -12.90
N ILE A 340 -5.98 17.12 -14.23
CA ILE A 340 -4.72 16.72 -14.87
C ILE A 340 -3.64 17.79 -14.66
N GLU A 341 -3.96 19.08 -14.84
CA GLU A 341 -2.98 20.15 -14.64
C GLU A 341 -2.60 20.27 -13.15
N GLU A 342 -3.54 20.08 -12.23
CA GLU A 342 -3.26 20.00 -10.80
C GLU A 342 -2.32 18.83 -10.48
N ALA A 343 -2.57 17.64 -11.03
CA ALA A 343 -1.73 16.47 -10.86
C ALA A 343 -0.31 16.70 -11.38
N ARG A 344 -0.14 17.39 -12.52
CA ARG A 344 1.18 17.75 -13.06
C ARG A 344 1.94 18.70 -12.14
N LEU A 345 1.25 19.70 -11.59
CA LEU A 345 1.85 20.63 -10.64
C LEU A 345 2.26 19.91 -9.35
N MET A 346 1.40 19.03 -8.83
CA MET A 346 1.66 18.23 -7.64
C MET A 346 2.88 17.32 -7.85
N VAL A 347 2.94 16.58 -8.97
CA VAL A 347 4.09 15.74 -9.33
C VAL A 347 5.38 16.55 -9.36
N THR A 348 5.36 17.73 -10.00
CA THR A 348 6.54 18.61 -10.08
C THR A 348 6.97 19.09 -8.71
N ALA A 349 6.01 19.51 -7.86
CA ALA A 349 6.29 19.98 -6.51
C ALA A 349 6.86 18.86 -5.61
N ASP A 350 6.29 17.67 -5.67
CA ASP A 350 6.74 16.49 -4.92
C ASP A 350 8.19 16.14 -5.26
N VAL A 351 8.52 16.09 -6.57
CA VAL A 351 9.89 15.78 -7.03
C VAL A 351 10.87 16.86 -6.56
N MET A 352 10.50 18.13 -6.69
CA MET A 352 11.35 19.24 -6.23
C MET A 352 11.60 19.18 -4.73
N GLN A 353 10.57 18.89 -3.94
CA GLN A 353 10.66 18.76 -2.49
C GLN A 353 11.52 17.57 -2.10
N ALA A 354 11.26 16.39 -2.69
CA ALA A 354 12.01 15.17 -2.41
C ALA A 354 13.49 15.32 -2.81
N TYR A 355 13.77 15.93 -3.96
CA TYR A 355 15.13 16.24 -4.39
C TYR A 355 15.88 17.16 -3.42
N ASN A 356 15.22 18.23 -2.97
CA ASN A 356 15.80 19.13 -1.98
C ASN A 356 16.07 18.43 -0.66
N ASN A 357 15.10 17.62 -0.16
CA ASN A 357 15.26 16.85 1.06
C ASN A 357 16.47 15.91 0.95
N PHE A 358 16.60 15.18 -0.16
CA PHE A 358 17.77 14.31 -0.39
C PHE A 358 19.08 15.10 -0.41
N LYS A 359 19.15 16.20 -1.16
CA LYS A 359 20.33 17.03 -1.27
C LYS A 359 20.81 17.60 0.08
N TYR A 360 19.88 17.98 0.95
CA TYR A 360 20.22 18.48 2.29
C TYR A 360 20.57 17.36 3.26
N ALA A 361 19.88 16.21 3.21
CA ALA A 361 20.23 15.04 4.00
C ALA A 361 21.62 14.49 3.62
N ASP A 362 21.96 14.50 2.33
CA ASP A 362 23.29 14.12 1.84
C ASP A 362 24.36 15.03 2.43
N LYS A 363 24.21 16.34 2.31
CA LYS A 363 25.13 17.31 2.93
C LYS A 363 25.22 17.15 4.46
N GLN A 364 24.11 16.87 5.12
CA GLN A 364 24.10 16.64 6.56
C GLN A 364 24.91 15.40 6.93
N SER A 365 24.77 14.31 6.17
CA SER A 365 25.58 13.11 6.39
C SER A 365 27.08 13.34 6.15
N GLU A 366 27.43 14.19 5.18
CA GLU A 366 28.84 14.56 4.87
C GLU A 366 29.52 15.38 6.00
N THR A 367 28.75 16.05 6.88
CA THR A 367 29.35 16.78 8.02
C THR A 367 29.99 15.84 9.04
N PHE A 368 29.57 14.59 9.08
CA PHE A 368 30.16 13.56 9.93
C PHE A 368 31.29 12.83 9.17
N SER A 369 32.46 13.42 9.15
CA SER A 369 33.62 12.74 8.55
C SER A 369 34.11 11.59 9.42
N SER A 370 34.67 10.54 8.80
CA SER A 370 35.30 9.43 9.51
C SER A 370 36.44 9.91 10.42
N GLU A 371 37.13 10.99 10.06
CA GLU A 371 38.17 11.63 10.84
C GLU A 371 37.58 12.22 12.14
N MET A 372 36.46 12.96 12.07
CA MET A 372 35.78 13.53 13.23
C MET A 372 35.30 12.45 14.20
N LEU A 373 34.76 11.33 13.71
CA LEU A 373 34.31 10.21 14.54
C LEU A 373 35.50 9.53 15.23
N ASN A 374 36.62 9.32 14.51
CA ASN A 374 37.83 8.76 15.06
C ASN A 374 38.49 9.68 16.11
N ASP A 375 38.54 10.98 15.86
CA ASP A 375 39.08 11.96 16.82
C ASP A 375 38.29 11.94 18.12
N MET A 376 36.95 11.90 18.04
CA MET A 376 36.10 11.84 19.24
C MET A 376 36.34 10.57 20.03
N GLN A 377 36.43 9.41 19.37
CA GLN A 377 36.74 8.15 20.03
C GLN A 377 38.10 8.21 20.73
N GLN A 378 39.14 8.80 20.10
CA GLN A 378 40.45 8.99 20.74
C GLN A 378 40.36 9.90 21.96
N VAL A 379 39.56 10.96 21.93
CA VAL A 379 39.33 11.86 23.04
C VAL A 379 38.68 11.11 24.21
N VAL A 380 37.62 10.31 23.95
CA VAL A 380 36.97 9.50 24.98
C VAL A 380 37.95 8.51 25.63
N GLU A 381 38.72 7.78 24.80
CA GLU A 381 39.69 6.81 25.30
C GLU A 381 40.81 7.47 26.14
N SER A 382 41.30 8.65 25.69
CA SER A 382 42.28 9.42 26.44
C SER A 382 41.74 9.90 27.78
N LYS A 383 40.49 10.40 27.80
CA LYS A 383 39.82 10.83 29.04
C LYS A 383 39.52 9.67 29.98
N ARG A 384 39.14 8.51 29.46
CA ARG A 384 38.96 7.28 30.24
C ARG A 384 40.27 6.92 30.96
N LYS A 385 41.40 6.87 30.23
CA LYS A 385 42.71 6.56 30.78
C LYS A 385 43.13 7.57 31.86
N ALA A 386 42.93 8.88 31.60
CA ALA A 386 43.23 9.93 32.59
C ALA A 386 42.39 9.79 33.87
N TYR A 387 41.11 9.41 33.74
CA TYR A 387 40.26 9.10 34.89
C TYR A 387 40.74 7.86 35.66
N GLU A 388 41.07 6.79 34.98
CA GLU A 388 41.61 5.56 35.59
C GLU A 388 42.91 5.83 36.35
N MET A 389 43.78 6.74 35.88
CA MET A 389 44.99 7.18 36.54
C MET A 389 44.74 8.17 37.73
N GLY A 390 43.50 8.66 37.86
CA GLY A 390 43.13 9.64 38.87
C GLY A 390 43.55 11.09 38.56
N GLU A 391 43.86 11.38 37.29
CA GLU A 391 44.28 12.71 36.81
C GLU A 391 43.09 13.67 36.60
N ILE A 392 41.89 13.13 36.36
CA ILE A 392 40.67 13.90 36.17
C ILE A 392 39.50 13.32 36.98
N PRO A 393 38.50 14.16 37.36
CA PRO A 393 37.27 13.68 37.98
C PRO A 393 36.44 12.80 37.06
N PHE A 394 35.58 11.91 37.62
CA PHE A 394 34.64 11.09 36.86
C PHE A 394 33.70 11.92 35.96
N LEU A 395 33.24 13.06 36.46
CA LEU A 395 32.35 13.96 35.73
C LEU A 395 32.93 14.42 34.39
N ASP A 396 34.25 14.73 34.35
CA ASP A 396 34.93 15.18 33.12
C ASP A 396 34.98 14.05 32.04
N TYR A 397 35.18 12.80 32.49
CA TYR A 397 35.07 11.64 31.59
C TYR A 397 33.62 11.44 31.12
N LEU A 398 32.63 11.49 32.03
CA LEU A 398 31.22 11.28 31.72
C LEU A 398 30.68 12.30 30.69
N ILE A 399 31.08 13.57 30.81
CA ILE A 399 30.71 14.61 29.86
C ILE A 399 31.17 14.25 28.42
N VAL A 400 32.42 13.82 28.28
CA VAL A 400 32.97 13.49 26.95
C VAL A 400 32.34 12.23 26.37
N GLN A 401 32.13 11.22 27.22
CA GLN A 401 31.42 10.00 26.82
C GLN A 401 29.99 10.29 26.34
N ARG A 402 29.29 11.18 27.04
CA ARG A 402 27.93 11.59 26.64
C ARG A 402 27.94 12.36 25.34
N ASN A 403 28.88 13.28 25.15
CA ASN A 403 29.00 14.03 23.89
C ASN A 403 29.28 13.10 22.68
N GLU A 404 30.12 12.08 22.91
CA GLU A 404 30.38 11.06 21.86
C GLU A 404 29.11 10.27 21.51
N SER A 405 28.39 9.80 22.53
CA SER A 405 27.14 9.07 22.34
C SER A 405 26.11 9.91 21.58
N GLU A 406 25.93 11.18 21.93
CA GLU A 406 25.04 12.11 21.22
C GLU A 406 25.48 12.27 19.77
N MET A 407 26.76 12.46 19.50
CA MET A 407 27.29 12.63 18.15
C MET A 407 27.14 11.37 17.30
N ARG A 408 27.40 10.17 17.86
CA ARG A 408 27.16 8.89 17.16
C ARG A 408 25.67 8.69 16.86
N GLY A 409 24.80 9.01 17.80
CA GLY A 409 23.36 8.97 17.61
C GLY A 409 22.89 9.91 16.48
N GLU A 410 23.43 11.15 16.43
CA GLU A 410 23.16 12.09 15.36
C GLU A 410 23.71 11.61 14.00
N TYR A 411 24.89 11.00 13.96
CA TYR A 411 25.43 10.38 12.76
C TYR A 411 24.54 9.27 12.22
N ILE A 412 24.11 8.33 13.09
CA ILE A 412 23.19 7.26 12.70
C ILE A 412 21.86 7.83 12.16
N ASN A 413 21.34 8.88 12.81
CA ASN A 413 20.14 9.57 12.35
C ASN A 413 20.34 10.30 11.01
N ALA A 414 21.50 10.89 10.77
CA ALA A 414 21.82 11.52 9.49
C ALA A 414 21.93 10.51 8.34
N LEU A 415 22.57 9.36 8.56
CA LEU A 415 22.60 8.24 7.60
C LEU A 415 21.19 7.73 7.29
N PHE A 416 20.37 7.52 8.32
CA PHE A 416 18.99 7.13 8.16
C PHE A 416 18.18 8.18 7.39
N GLY A 417 18.32 9.45 7.73
CA GLY A 417 17.67 10.56 7.06
C GLY A 417 18.01 10.63 5.57
N LYS A 418 19.28 10.43 5.20
CA LYS A 418 19.75 10.33 3.81
C LYS A 418 19.12 9.14 3.09
N ALA A 419 19.11 7.97 3.76
CA ALA A 419 18.53 6.74 3.20
C ALA A 419 17.02 6.89 2.93
N VAL A 420 16.26 7.43 3.87
CA VAL A 420 14.83 7.70 3.70
C VAL A 420 14.59 8.74 2.62
N ALA A 421 15.36 9.83 2.61
CA ALA A 421 15.21 10.87 1.57
C ALA A 421 15.50 10.34 0.17
N TRP A 422 16.42 9.38 0.03
CA TRP A 422 16.66 8.68 -1.23
C TRP A 422 15.47 7.83 -1.68
N VAL A 423 14.90 7.04 -0.77
CA VAL A 423 13.69 6.25 -1.06
C VAL A 423 12.52 7.14 -1.47
N GLU A 424 12.33 8.25 -0.75
CA GLU A 424 11.29 9.23 -1.06
C GLU A 424 11.50 9.92 -2.41
N LEU A 425 12.75 10.21 -2.78
CA LEU A 425 13.06 10.75 -4.11
C LEU A 425 12.70 9.73 -5.20
N GLN A 426 13.09 8.47 -5.06
CA GLN A 426 12.73 7.42 -6.02
C GLN A 426 11.21 7.24 -6.10
N ARG A 427 10.50 7.28 -4.95
CA ARG A 427 9.04 7.23 -4.88
C ARG A 427 8.41 8.41 -5.63
N SER A 428 8.91 9.62 -5.43
CA SER A 428 8.38 10.84 -6.06
C SER A 428 8.60 10.87 -7.57
N VAL A 429 9.67 10.24 -8.06
CA VAL A 429 9.98 10.13 -9.50
C VAL A 429 9.19 8.99 -10.16
N GLY A 430 8.75 7.99 -9.40
CA GLY A 430 8.03 6.83 -9.95
C GLY A 430 8.93 5.76 -10.55
N ILE A 431 10.25 5.83 -10.33
CA ILE A 431 11.19 4.79 -10.77
C ILE A 431 11.17 3.60 -9.80
N GLU A 432 11.62 2.45 -10.30
CA GLU A 432 11.73 1.24 -9.48
C GLU A 432 12.77 1.47 -8.37
N LEU A 433 12.38 1.15 -7.12
CA LEU A 433 13.25 1.28 -5.96
C LEU A 433 14.46 0.36 -6.12
N LYS A 434 15.62 0.94 -6.35
CA LYS A 434 16.91 0.27 -6.31
C LYS A 434 17.61 0.69 -5.02
N PHE A 435 17.51 -0.15 -4.01
CA PHE A 435 18.27 0.02 -2.79
C PHE A 435 19.53 -0.84 -2.90
N ILE A 436 20.68 -0.22 -3.06
CA ILE A 436 21.97 -0.91 -3.04
C ILE A 436 22.44 -0.85 -1.60
N THR A 437 22.14 -1.87 -0.81
CA THR A 437 22.86 -2.10 0.43
C THR A 437 24.29 -2.46 0.07
N GLY A 438 25.25 -1.66 0.54
CA GLY A 438 26.64 -2.05 0.45
C GLY A 438 26.83 -3.42 1.13
N GLU A 439 27.29 -4.42 0.39
CA GLU A 439 27.73 -5.71 0.94
C GLU A 439 28.97 -5.52 1.81
#